data_311073030a34a2dbede30540f05bd1cc
#
_entry.id   311073030a34a2dbede30540f05bd1cc
#
_cell.length_a   1.000
_cell.length_b   1.000
_cell.length_c   1.000
_cell.angle_alpha   90.00
_cell.angle_beta   90.00
_cell.angle_gamma   90.00
#
_symmetry.space_group_name_H-M   'P 1'
#
loop_
_entity.id
_entity.type
_entity.pdbx_description
1 polymer ?
#
loop_
_entity_poly.entity_id
_entity_poly.type
_entity_poly.pdbx_seq_one_letter_code
_entity_poly.pdbx_strand_id
1 'polypeptide(L)'
;MHSNNKKYGLGSSGAVLVSIAKAILTFENISFDNETIFKLVTLYNLTNNISGSMGDVAASLNEGLTFYQKFNASKLNNIIESKDDIKEIINSPWDGLTIKPIYPKAKITIFARWTGEVVDTKEHVKLWKNNKENYSTEYTTFVSASNKLVEQLVAALESGDESLVLNTINKLRENLHYLESFSNIPMETAAMKNYIASYPAGKQSGSGSGDIVLAFNKSNDNFQLQLNLEQL
;
A
#
# COMPACT_ATOMS: atom_id res chain seq x y z
N MET A 1 13.98 -2.07 11.21
CA MET A 1 13.29 -1.48 12.37
C MET A 1 12.57 -2.59 13.11
N HIS A 2 12.97 -2.88 14.33
CA HIS A 2 12.45 -3.97 15.16
C HIS A 2 12.35 -3.51 16.61
N SER A 3 11.34 -3.97 17.35
CA SER A 3 11.28 -3.91 18.81
C SER A 3 11.00 -5.30 19.34
N ASN A 4 11.76 -5.75 20.36
CA ASN A 4 11.62 -7.07 20.98
C ASN A 4 11.55 -8.22 19.94
N ASN A 5 12.40 -8.21 18.91
CA ASN A 5 12.43 -9.13 17.77
C ASN A 5 11.18 -9.12 16.86
N LYS A 6 10.28 -8.15 16.99
CA LYS A 6 9.12 -7.98 16.11
C LYS A 6 9.39 -6.88 15.07
N LYS A 7 8.95 -7.09 13.81
CA LYS A 7 8.97 -6.07 12.75
C LYS A 7 7.80 -5.11 12.93
N TYR A 8 8.01 -3.84 12.58
CA TYR A 8 6.94 -2.83 12.63
C TYR A 8 6.02 -2.84 11.39
N GLY A 9 6.28 -3.65 10.37
CA GLY A 9 5.47 -3.67 9.15
C GLY A 9 5.59 -2.43 8.23
N LEU A 10 6.70 -1.68 8.33
CA LEU A 10 6.91 -0.41 7.60
C LEU A 10 7.56 -0.58 6.22
N GLY A 11 7.56 -1.78 5.62
CA GLY A 11 8.09 -1.99 4.25
C GLY A 11 9.61 -1.82 4.11
N SER A 12 10.39 -1.98 5.18
CA SER A 12 11.85 -1.78 5.15
C SER A 12 12.58 -2.64 4.12
N SER A 13 12.08 -3.82 3.80
CA SER A 13 12.67 -4.70 2.78
C SER A 13 12.57 -4.07 1.39
N GLY A 14 11.42 -3.52 1.02
CA GLY A 14 11.23 -2.79 -0.23
C GLY A 14 12.15 -1.58 -0.34
N ALA A 15 12.24 -0.79 0.74
CA ALA A 15 13.09 0.40 0.79
C ALA A 15 14.59 0.05 0.59
N VAL A 16 15.06 -1.03 1.20
CA VAL A 16 16.45 -1.51 1.02
C VAL A 16 16.70 -1.91 -0.44
N LEU A 17 15.82 -2.68 -1.06
CA LEU A 17 15.97 -3.10 -2.45
C LEU A 17 15.97 -1.89 -3.41
N VAL A 18 15.09 -0.92 -3.20
CA VAL A 18 15.06 0.34 -3.97
C VAL A 18 16.38 1.10 -3.82
N SER A 19 16.90 1.21 -2.59
CA SER A 19 18.18 1.91 -2.34
C SER A 19 19.36 1.21 -3.00
N ILE A 20 19.42 -0.12 -2.95
CA ILE A 20 20.47 -0.92 -3.60
C ILE A 20 20.39 -0.75 -5.12
N ALA A 21 19.19 -0.87 -5.73
CA ALA A 21 19.02 -0.70 -7.16
C ALA A 21 19.47 0.70 -7.63
N LYS A 22 19.04 1.76 -6.92
CA LYS A 22 19.49 3.14 -7.19
C LYS A 22 21.01 3.28 -7.08
N ALA A 23 21.63 2.72 -6.03
CA ALA A 23 23.07 2.81 -5.81
C ALA A 23 23.88 2.12 -6.93
N ILE A 24 23.47 0.92 -7.34
CA ILE A 24 24.14 0.17 -8.42
C ILE A 24 24.06 0.93 -9.75
N LEU A 25 22.84 1.37 -10.15
CA LEU A 25 22.69 2.09 -11.42
C LEU A 25 23.45 3.42 -11.43
N THR A 26 23.48 4.12 -10.28
CA THR A 26 24.26 5.35 -10.14
C THR A 26 25.77 5.06 -10.26
N PHE A 27 26.26 4.00 -9.62
CA PHE A 27 27.69 3.61 -9.70
C PHE A 27 28.11 3.24 -11.13
N GLU A 28 27.25 2.53 -11.86
CA GLU A 28 27.46 2.14 -13.26
C GLU A 28 27.19 3.27 -14.26
N ASN A 29 26.86 4.49 -13.81
CA ASN A 29 26.48 5.63 -14.64
C ASN A 29 25.32 5.34 -15.62
N ILE A 30 24.37 4.48 -15.21
CA ILE A 30 23.16 4.17 -15.97
C ILE A 30 22.05 5.13 -15.56
N SER A 31 21.48 5.85 -16.54
CA SER A 31 20.32 6.72 -16.31
C SER A 31 19.06 5.88 -16.03
N PHE A 32 18.26 6.31 -15.07
CA PHE A 32 17.02 5.63 -14.68
C PHE A 32 15.98 6.64 -14.17
N ASP A 33 14.73 6.24 -14.25
CA ASP A 33 13.61 6.87 -13.57
C ASP A 33 13.04 5.96 -12.47
N ASN A 34 12.04 6.45 -11.74
CA ASN A 34 11.40 5.69 -10.66
C ASN A 34 10.67 4.45 -11.17
N GLU A 35 10.10 4.48 -12.38
CA GLU A 35 9.42 3.33 -12.95
C GLU A 35 10.41 2.21 -13.30
N THR A 36 11.58 2.55 -13.83
CA THR A 36 12.68 1.61 -14.07
C THR A 36 13.11 0.92 -12.77
N ILE A 37 13.34 1.67 -11.70
CA ILE A 37 13.67 1.09 -10.38
C ILE A 37 12.57 0.17 -9.88
N PHE A 38 11.30 0.59 -9.99
CA PHE A 38 10.17 -0.23 -9.60
C PHE A 38 10.15 -1.57 -10.34
N LYS A 39 10.29 -1.52 -11.66
CA LYS A 39 10.29 -2.70 -12.54
C LYS A 39 11.45 -3.64 -12.22
N LEU A 40 12.67 -3.12 -12.03
CA LEU A 40 13.83 -3.91 -11.63
C LEU A 40 13.62 -4.64 -10.31
N VAL A 41 13.19 -3.92 -9.26
CA VAL A 41 12.95 -4.51 -7.93
C VAL A 41 11.80 -5.51 -7.97
N THR A 42 10.77 -5.23 -8.77
CA THR A 42 9.64 -6.15 -8.95
C THR A 42 10.08 -7.43 -9.65
N LEU A 43 10.86 -7.36 -10.72
CA LEU A 43 11.41 -8.54 -11.41
C LEU A 43 12.29 -9.36 -10.48
N TYR A 44 13.18 -8.71 -9.72
CA TYR A 44 13.99 -9.38 -8.69
C TYR A 44 13.10 -10.13 -7.68
N ASN A 45 12.03 -9.52 -7.19
CA ASN A 45 11.12 -10.17 -6.26
C ASN A 45 10.41 -11.38 -6.90
N LEU A 46 9.94 -11.25 -8.14
CA LEU A 46 9.27 -12.33 -8.84
C LEU A 46 10.20 -13.52 -9.09
N THR A 47 11.44 -13.29 -9.53
CA THR A 47 12.43 -14.34 -9.77
C THR A 47 12.85 -15.06 -8.49
N ASN A 48 12.78 -14.40 -7.34
CA ASN A 48 13.06 -14.98 -6.03
C ASN A 48 11.81 -15.50 -5.29
N ASN A 49 10.66 -15.63 -5.99
CA ASN A 49 9.39 -16.08 -5.41
C ASN A 49 8.90 -15.23 -4.22
N ILE A 50 9.29 -13.95 -4.19
CA ILE A 50 8.81 -12.99 -3.20
C ILE A 50 7.50 -12.39 -3.73
N SER A 51 6.39 -12.92 -3.23
CA SER A 51 5.06 -12.43 -3.60
C SER A 51 4.66 -11.20 -2.77
N GLY A 52 3.83 -10.31 -3.36
CA GLY A 52 3.28 -9.15 -2.66
C GLY A 52 2.57 -8.18 -3.59
N SER A 53 2.05 -7.11 -3.02
CA SER A 53 1.45 -6.01 -3.78
C SER A 53 2.49 -5.13 -4.47
N MET A 54 3.74 -5.14 -4.01
CA MET A 54 4.82 -4.18 -4.37
C MET A 54 4.50 -2.72 -3.98
N GLY A 55 3.51 -2.51 -3.11
CA GLY A 55 3.13 -1.18 -2.65
C GLY A 55 4.21 -0.51 -1.80
N ASP A 56 4.95 -1.28 -1.01
CA ASP A 56 6.11 -0.82 -0.23
C ASP A 56 7.27 -0.38 -1.13
N VAL A 57 7.50 -1.09 -2.24
CA VAL A 57 8.47 -0.70 -3.27
C VAL A 57 8.04 0.62 -3.92
N ALA A 58 6.77 0.72 -4.36
CA ALA A 58 6.24 1.94 -4.98
C ALA A 58 6.32 3.14 -4.03
N ALA A 59 5.96 2.97 -2.75
CA ALA A 59 6.04 4.02 -1.74
C ALA A 59 7.47 4.49 -1.46
N SER A 60 8.46 3.61 -1.64
CA SER A 60 9.89 3.92 -1.40
C SER A 60 10.57 4.68 -2.53
N LEU A 61 9.88 4.88 -3.66
CA LEU A 61 10.44 5.59 -4.83
C LEU A 61 10.37 7.10 -4.71
N ASN A 62 9.33 7.61 -4.06
CA ASN A 62 9.04 9.03 -3.94
C ASN A 62 9.12 9.48 -2.48
N GLU A 63 9.33 10.76 -2.28
CA GLU A 63 9.12 11.40 -0.99
C GLU A 63 7.63 11.67 -0.79
N GLY A 64 7.11 11.41 0.42
CA GLY A 64 5.72 11.68 0.80
C GLY A 64 4.72 10.63 0.30
N LEU A 65 3.56 11.08 -0.18
CA LEU A 65 2.50 10.18 -0.61
C LEU A 65 2.68 9.73 -2.06
N THR A 66 2.36 8.47 -2.31
CA THR A 66 2.40 7.88 -3.65
C THR A 66 1.06 7.25 -4.00
N PHE A 67 0.46 7.64 -5.13
CA PHE A 67 -0.60 6.88 -5.76
C PHE A 67 0.03 5.70 -6.50
N TYR A 68 -0.42 4.50 -6.17
CA TYR A 68 0.06 3.27 -6.78
C TYR A 68 -1.10 2.40 -7.23
N GLN A 69 -1.08 2.02 -8.50
CA GLN A 69 -1.93 0.98 -9.07
C GLN A 69 -1.06 -0.16 -9.58
N LYS A 70 -1.37 -1.36 -9.11
CA LYS A 70 -0.60 -2.56 -9.46
C LYS A 70 -0.83 -2.94 -10.92
N PHE A 71 0.23 -3.37 -11.57
CA PHE A 71 0.20 -3.95 -12.92
C PHE A 71 -0.62 -5.24 -13.00
N ASN A 72 -1.08 -5.57 -14.20
CA ASN A 72 -1.72 -6.85 -14.50
C ASN A 72 -0.68 -7.99 -14.50
N ALA A 73 -0.70 -8.83 -13.46
CA ALA A 73 0.30 -9.88 -13.29
C ALA A 73 0.28 -10.93 -14.42
N SER A 74 -0.89 -11.29 -14.97
CA SER A 74 -0.97 -12.26 -16.07
C SER A 74 -0.34 -11.72 -17.35
N LYS A 75 -0.58 -10.43 -17.66
CA LYS A 75 0.04 -9.79 -18.83
C LYS A 75 1.55 -9.61 -18.65
N LEU A 76 2.00 -9.30 -17.44
CA LEU A 76 3.44 -9.23 -17.16
C LEU A 76 4.12 -10.59 -17.31
N ASN A 77 3.51 -11.68 -16.85
CA ASN A 77 4.06 -13.02 -17.04
C ASN A 77 4.22 -13.35 -18.52
N ASN A 78 3.23 -13.02 -19.37
CA ASN A 78 3.36 -13.21 -20.82
C ASN A 78 4.53 -12.41 -21.42
N ILE A 79 4.79 -11.20 -20.92
CA ILE A 79 5.95 -10.40 -21.34
C ILE A 79 7.26 -11.09 -20.93
N ILE A 80 7.34 -11.56 -19.68
CA ILE A 80 8.52 -12.26 -19.17
C ILE A 80 8.81 -13.53 -19.95
N GLU A 81 7.78 -14.31 -20.27
CA GLU A 81 7.91 -15.56 -21.04
C GLU A 81 8.28 -15.33 -22.52
N SER A 82 7.92 -14.17 -23.08
CA SER A 82 8.16 -13.85 -24.50
C SER A 82 9.47 -13.13 -24.78
N LYS A 83 10.22 -12.74 -23.76
CA LYS A 83 11.46 -11.93 -23.88
C LYS A 83 12.60 -12.52 -23.06
N ASP A 84 13.74 -12.65 -23.67
CA ASP A 84 14.97 -13.14 -23.03
C ASP A 84 15.80 -12.01 -22.39
N ASP A 85 15.65 -10.76 -22.87
CA ASP A 85 16.41 -9.61 -22.36
C ASP A 85 15.61 -8.84 -21.31
N ILE A 86 16.17 -8.72 -20.12
CA ILE A 86 15.59 -7.95 -19.02
C ILE A 86 15.35 -6.47 -19.39
N LYS A 87 16.19 -5.89 -20.27
CA LYS A 87 15.99 -4.51 -20.74
C LYS A 87 14.71 -4.38 -21.55
N GLU A 88 14.41 -5.36 -22.38
CA GLU A 88 13.16 -5.35 -23.15
C GLU A 88 11.94 -5.49 -22.25
N ILE A 89 12.03 -6.30 -21.19
CA ILE A 89 10.96 -6.45 -20.20
C ILE A 89 10.72 -5.12 -19.46
N ILE A 90 11.79 -4.47 -19.01
CA ILE A 90 11.72 -3.19 -18.29
C ILE A 90 11.17 -2.08 -19.18
N ASN A 91 11.62 -2.00 -20.43
CA ASN A 91 11.17 -0.98 -21.38
C ASN A 91 9.77 -1.23 -21.94
N SER A 92 9.21 -2.42 -21.74
CA SER A 92 7.84 -2.71 -22.13
C SER A 92 6.83 -1.99 -21.22
N PRO A 93 5.68 -1.54 -21.76
CA PRO A 93 4.60 -1.03 -20.92
C PRO A 93 4.02 -2.17 -20.07
N TRP A 94 3.90 -1.95 -18.76
CA TRP A 94 3.23 -2.89 -17.86
C TRP A 94 1.77 -2.46 -17.69
N ASP A 95 0.88 -3.22 -18.29
CA ASP A 95 -0.56 -2.91 -18.28
C ASP A 95 -1.10 -2.68 -16.89
N GLY A 96 -1.79 -1.57 -16.68
CA GLY A 96 -2.37 -1.17 -15.41
C GLY A 96 -1.41 -0.52 -14.42
N LEU A 97 -0.08 -0.56 -14.62
CA LEU A 97 0.87 0.08 -13.72
C LEU A 97 0.71 1.59 -13.70
N THR A 98 0.55 2.14 -12.52
CA THR A 98 0.61 3.59 -12.31
C THR A 98 1.33 3.89 -11.00
N ILE A 99 2.32 4.76 -11.04
CA ILE A 99 3.07 5.25 -9.87
C ILE A 99 3.19 6.77 -10.02
N LYS A 100 2.56 7.51 -9.12
CA LYS A 100 2.56 8.98 -9.16
C LYS A 100 2.75 9.56 -7.77
N PRO A 101 3.62 10.57 -7.58
CA PRO A 101 3.64 11.34 -6.35
C PRO A 101 2.31 12.09 -6.18
N ILE A 102 1.85 12.22 -4.94
CA ILE A 102 0.69 13.04 -4.57
C ILE A 102 1.21 14.25 -3.80
N TYR A 103 0.75 15.43 -4.16
CA TYR A 103 1.10 16.70 -3.51
C TYR A 103 -0.11 17.23 -2.74
N PRO A 104 -0.31 16.82 -1.46
CA PRO A 104 -1.49 17.17 -0.70
C PRO A 104 -1.50 18.67 -0.38
N LYS A 105 -2.64 19.31 -0.65
CA LYS A 105 -2.97 20.67 -0.20
C LYS A 105 -3.85 20.62 1.05
N ALA A 106 -4.53 19.49 1.29
CA ALA A 106 -5.35 19.30 2.48
C ALA A 106 -4.49 19.33 3.74
N LYS A 107 -4.92 20.11 4.72
CA LYS A 107 -4.27 20.24 6.03
C LYS A 107 -4.74 19.10 6.94
N ILE A 108 -4.07 17.97 6.82
CA ILE A 108 -4.39 16.74 7.54
C ILE A 108 -3.14 16.25 8.26
N THR A 109 -3.30 15.87 9.52
CA THR A 109 -2.31 15.07 10.25
C THR A 109 -2.73 13.61 10.24
N ILE A 110 -1.84 12.74 9.80
CA ILE A 110 -1.96 11.29 9.91
C ILE A 110 -1.19 10.85 11.14
N PHE A 111 -1.85 10.17 12.07
CA PHE A 111 -1.25 9.54 13.23
C PHE A 111 -1.12 8.04 12.95
N ALA A 112 0.09 7.59 12.72
CA ALA A 112 0.41 6.18 12.52
C ALA A 112 0.92 5.58 13.83
N ARG A 113 0.27 4.53 14.33
CA ARG A 113 0.64 3.87 15.58
C ARG A 113 0.82 2.37 15.41
N TRP A 114 1.86 1.83 16.04
CA TRP A 114 2.11 0.42 16.04
C TRP A 114 1.21 -0.32 17.04
N THR A 115 0.59 -1.42 16.60
CA THR A 115 -0.34 -2.20 17.43
C THR A 115 0.34 -3.17 18.38
N GLY A 116 1.64 -3.44 18.18
CA GLY A 116 2.37 -4.49 18.92
C GLY A 116 2.14 -5.91 18.40
N GLU A 117 1.24 -6.07 17.43
CA GLU A 117 0.93 -7.35 16.79
C GLU A 117 1.51 -7.38 15.38
N VAL A 118 2.08 -8.53 15.01
CA VAL A 118 2.58 -8.78 13.65
C VAL A 118 1.64 -9.75 12.97
N VAL A 119 1.14 -9.38 11.79
CA VAL A 119 0.23 -10.23 11.01
C VAL A 119 0.98 -10.97 9.93
N ASP A 120 0.72 -12.26 9.80
CA ASP A 120 1.14 -13.02 8.62
C ASP A 120 0.15 -12.79 7.46
N THR A 121 0.46 -11.76 6.66
CA THR A 121 -0.31 -11.46 5.43
C THR A 121 -0.43 -12.67 4.49
N LYS A 122 0.52 -13.62 4.54
CA LYS A 122 0.47 -14.83 3.70
C LYS A 122 -0.69 -15.74 4.08
N GLU A 123 -1.02 -15.80 5.37
CA GLU A 123 -2.14 -16.58 5.88
C GLU A 123 -3.48 -15.99 5.40
N HIS A 124 -3.65 -14.67 5.49
CA HIS A 124 -4.83 -13.98 4.94
C HIS A 124 -4.97 -14.19 3.43
N VAL A 125 -3.88 -14.07 2.67
CA VAL A 125 -3.88 -14.33 1.22
C VAL A 125 -4.20 -15.78 0.91
N LYS A 126 -3.74 -16.73 1.71
CA LYS A 126 -4.06 -18.17 1.53
C LYS A 126 -5.54 -18.44 1.78
N LEU A 127 -6.10 -17.92 2.87
CA LEU A 127 -7.52 -18.01 3.17
C LEU A 127 -8.37 -17.41 2.04
N TRP A 128 -7.97 -16.23 1.55
CA TRP A 128 -8.63 -15.59 0.43
C TRP A 128 -8.59 -16.46 -0.84
N LYS A 129 -7.41 -16.95 -1.24
CA LYS A 129 -7.25 -17.77 -2.44
C LYS A 129 -8.11 -19.04 -2.44
N ASN A 130 -8.30 -19.64 -1.26
CA ASN A 130 -9.11 -20.85 -1.11
C ASN A 130 -10.61 -20.59 -1.24
N ASN A 131 -11.06 -19.37 -0.99
CA ASN A 131 -12.49 -19.02 -0.90
C ASN A 131 -12.97 -18.03 -1.97
N LYS A 132 -12.06 -17.41 -2.73
CA LYS A 132 -12.38 -16.31 -3.68
C LYS A 132 -13.45 -16.65 -4.72
N GLU A 133 -13.54 -17.90 -5.14
CA GLU A 133 -14.52 -18.34 -6.14
C GLU A 133 -15.95 -18.27 -5.62
N ASN A 134 -16.13 -18.41 -4.31
CA ASN A 134 -17.44 -18.32 -3.65
C ASN A 134 -17.96 -16.89 -3.54
N TYR A 135 -17.10 -15.88 -3.70
CA TYR A 135 -17.41 -14.46 -3.44
C TYR A 135 -16.98 -13.54 -4.59
N SER A 136 -17.07 -14.02 -5.83
CA SER A 136 -16.58 -13.26 -7.00
C SER A 136 -17.32 -11.95 -7.22
N THR A 137 -18.64 -11.91 -6.97
CA THR A 137 -19.49 -10.72 -7.11
C THR A 137 -19.18 -9.70 -6.02
N GLU A 138 -19.15 -10.14 -4.75
CA GLU A 138 -18.84 -9.31 -3.59
C GLU A 138 -17.43 -8.71 -3.71
N TYR A 139 -16.47 -9.52 -4.14
CA TYR A 139 -15.11 -9.06 -4.37
C TYR A 139 -15.02 -8.02 -5.48
N THR A 140 -15.72 -8.22 -6.59
CA THR A 140 -15.78 -7.25 -7.68
C THR A 140 -16.38 -5.92 -7.19
N THR A 141 -17.42 -5.99 -6.39
CA THR A 141 -18.06 -4.81 -5.75
C THR A 141 -17.09 -4.10 -4.84
N PHE A 142 -16.41 -4.84 -3.95
CA PHE A 142 -15.39 -4.31 -3.05
C PHE A 142 -14.26 -3.59 -3.81
N VAL A 143 -13.70 -4.22 -4.85
CA VAL A 143 -12.59 -3.63 -5.63
C VAL A 143 -13.05 -2.39 -6.37
N SER A 144 -14.23 -2.42 -7.00
CA SER A 144 -14.79 -1.27 -7.71
C SER A 144 -15.00 -0.08 -6.77
N ALA A 145 -15.58 -0.31 -5.59
CA ALA A 145 -15.76 0.71 -4.57
C ALA A 145 -14.41 1.24 -4.06
N SER A 146 -13.45 0.35 -3.78
CA SER A 146 -12.12 0.71 -3.32
C SER A 146 -11.40 1.63 -4.31
N ASN A 147 -11.40 1.30 -5.60
CA ASN A 147 -10.76 2.10 -6.64
C ASN A 147 -11.35 3.52 -6.70
N LYS A 148 -12.70 3.63 -6.76
CA LYS A 148 -13.38 4.94 -6.75
C LYS A 148 -13.05 5.77 -5.52
N LEU A 149 -13.02 5.15 -4.34
CA LEU A 149 -12.71 5.83 -3.08
C LEU A 149 -11.24 6.28 -3.02
N VAL A 150 -10.31 5.50 -3.57
CA VAL A 150 -8.90 5.91 -3.64
C VAL A 150 -8.71 7.09 -4.57
N GLU A 151 -9.35 7.08 -5.76
CA GLU A 151 -9.33 8.22 -6.69
C GLU A 151 -9.94 9.48 -6.04
N GLN A 152 -11.06 9.33 -5.33
CA GLN A 152 -11.70 10.43 -4.59
C GLN A 152 -10.80 10.96 -3.48
N LEU A 153 -10.09 10.08 -2.76
CA LEU A 153 -9.14 10.48 -1.72
C LEU A 153 -7.99 11.31 -2.30
N VAL A 154 -7.42 10.89 -3.42
CA VAL A 154 -6.35 11.64 -4.11
C VAL A 154 -6.85 13.02 -4.51
N ALA A 155 -8.01 13.11 -5.17
CA ALA A 155 -8.60 14.38 -5.58
C ALA A 155 -8.88 15.30 -4.38
N ALA A 156 -9.39 14.76 -3.27
CA ALA A 156 -9.63 15.53 -2.05
C ALA A 156 -8.33 16.05 -1.40
N LEU A 157 -7.29 15.22 -1.37
CA LEU A 157 -5.97 15.62 -0.86
C LEU A 157 -5.37 16.77 -1.69
N GLU A 158 -5.43 16.66 -3.02
CA GLU A 158 -4.85 17.66 -3.94
C GLU A 158 -5.67 18.94 -4.05
N SER A 159 -7.01 18.88 -3.88
CA SER A 159 -7.87 20.06 -3.84
C SER A 159 -7.83 20.82 -2.52
N GLY A 160 -7.42 20.17 -1.42
CA GLY A 160 -7.43 20.76 -0.08
C GLY A 160 -8.76 20.63 0.65
N ASP A 161 -9.61 19.64 0.28
CA ASP A 161 -10.89 19.39 0.98
C ASP A 161 -10.70 18.39 2.14
N GLU A 162 -10.34 18.93 3.32
CA GLU A 162 -10.12 18.10 4.52
C GLU A 162 -11.35 17.29 4.92
N SER A 163 -12.55 17.86 4.76
CA SER A 163 -13.79 17.17 5.14
C SER A 163 -14.06 15.97 4.24
N LEU A 164 -13.81 16.12 2.94
CA LEU A 164 -13.92 15.03 1.98
C LEU A 164 -12.83 13.98 2.21
N VAL A 165 -11.60 14.37 2.56
CA VAL A 165 -10.52 13.44 2.95
C VAL A 165 -10.99 12.55 4.10
N LEU A 166 -11.42 13.14 5.23
CA LEU A 166 -11.84 12.38 6.41
C LEU A 166 -13.04 11.46 6.12
N ASN A 167 -14.04 11.96 5.40
CA ASN A 167 -15.21 11.16 5.00
C ASN A 167 -14.80 9.98 4.10
N THR A 168 -13.88 10.21 3.15
CA THR A 168 -13.43 9.17 2.22
C THR A 168 -12.60 8.09 2.95
N ILE A 169 -11.79 8.47 3.94
CA ILE A 169 -11.07 7.51 4.79
C ILE A 169 -12.07 6.61 5.55
N ASN A 170 -13.13 7.16 6.12
CA ASN A 170 -14.16 6.36 6.79
C ASN A 170 -14.87 5.41 5.82
N LYS A 171 -15.22 5.87 4.63
CA LYS A 171 -15.80 4.99 3.59
C LYS A 171 -14.84 3.88 3.14
N LEU A 172 -13.54 4.14 3.05
CA LEU A 172 -12.54 3.11 2.78
C LEU A 172 -12.49 2.06 3.91
N ARG A 173 -12.61 2.50 5.17
CA ARG A 173 -12.71 1.61 6.33
C ARG A 173 -13.99 0.76 6.28
N GLU A 174 -15.15 1.38 5.98
CA GLU A 174 -16.42 0.67 5.81
C GLU A 174 -16.32 -0.38 4.68
N ASN A 175 -15.67 -0.04 3.56
CA ASN A 175 -15.45 -0.99 2.48
C ASN A 175 -14.56 -2.18 2.90
N LEU A 176 -13.59 -1.97 3.80
CA LEU A 176 -12.80 -3.07 4.38
C LEU A 176 -13.64 -3.93 5.34
N HIS A 177 -14.57 -3.35 6.11
CA HIS A 177 -15.53 -4.13 6.90
C HIS A 177 -16.50 -4.92 6.01
N TYR A 178 -16.86 -4.38 4.83
CA TYR A 178 -17.60 -5.16 3.84
C TYR A 178 -16.79 -6.38 3.35
N LEU A 179 -15.49 -6.22 3.07
CA LEU A 179 -14.61 -7.34 2.75
C LEU A 179 -14.57 -8.37 3.89
N GLU A 180 -14.45 -7.94 5.14
CA GLU A 180 -14.50 -8.81 6.33
C GLU A 180 -15.80 -9.63 6.38
N SER A 181 -16.96 -9.00 6.08
CA SER A 181 -18.28 -9.60 6.23
C SER A 181 -18.53 -10.84 5.36
N PHE A 182 -17.90 -10.93 4.19
CA PHE A 182 -18.05 -12.09 3.31
C PHE A 182 -16.80 -12.99 3.28
N SER A 183 -15.60 -12.44 3.54
CA SER A 183 -14.37 -13.23 3.50
C SER A 183 -14.06 -13.93 4.82
N ASN A 184 -14.66 -13.50 5.93
CA ASN A 184 -14.32 -13.90 7.30
C ASN A 184 -12.84 -13.64 7.66
N ILE A 185 -12.16 -12.72 6.96
CA ILE A 185 -10.79 -12.30 7.27
C ILE A 185 -10.87 -11.05 8.14
N PRO A 186 -10.47 -11.10 9.42
CA PRO A 186 -10.54 -9.93 10.31
C PRO A 186 -9.73 -8.76 9.75
N MET A 187 -10.30 -7.56 9.75
CA MET A 187 -9.62 -6.34 9.27
C MET A 187 -9.07 -5.52 10.42
N GLU A 188 -9.73 -5.52 11.57
CA GLU A 188 -9.36 -4.68 12.72
C GLU A 188 -9.38 -5.45 14.04
N THR A 189 -8.36 -5.24 14.87
CA THR A 189 -8.37 -5.69 16.26
C THR A 189 -9.20 -4.74 17.14
N ALA A 190 -9.55 -5.18 18.36
CA ALA A 190 -10.22 -4.33 19.34
C ALA A 190 -9.39 -3.08 19.70
N ALA A 191 -8.07 -3.22 19.80
CA ALA A 191 -7.15 -2.10 20.07
C ALA A 191 -7.18 -1.07 18.94
N MET A 192 -7.18 -1.50 17.68
CA MET A 192 -7.32 -0.60 16.52
C MET A 192 -8.65 0.16 16.54
N LYS A 193 -9.76 -0.54 16.79
CA LYS A 193 -11.11 0.08 16.88
C LYS A 193 -11.16 1.16 17.96
N ASN A 194 -10.63 0.86 19.13
CA ASN A 194 -10.58 1.80 20.26
C ASN A 194 -9.70 3.02 19.93
N TYR A 195 -8.54 2.80 19.31
CA TYR A 195 -7.67 3.89 18.91
C TYR A 195 -8.34 4.82 17.88
N ILE A 196 -8.91 4.26 16.83
CA ILE A 196 -9.59 5.03 15.77
C ILE A 196 -10.78 5.82 16.33
N ALA A 197 -11.51 5.27 17.29
CA ALA A 197 -12.70 5.92 17.88
C ALA A 197 -12.41 7.28 18.52
N SER A 198 -11.15 7.59 18.84
CA SER A 198 -10.73 8.88 19.38
C SER A 198 -10.44 9.95 18.32
N TYR A 199 -10.64 9.64 17.04
CA TYR A 199 -10.33 10.52 15.91
C TYR A 199 -11.50 10.64 14.94
N PRO A 200 -11.58 11.74 14.16
CA PRO A 200 -12.65 11.94 13.17
C PRO A 200 -12.68 10.88 12.07
N ALA A 201 -11.51 10.30 11.74
CA ALA A 201 -11.40 9.22 10.75
C ALA A 201 -10.19 8.32 11.05
N GLY A 202 -10.24 7.09 10.57
CA GLY A 202 -9.13 6.15 10.69
C GLY A 202 -9.37 4.84 9.99
N LYS A 203 -8.31 4.08 9.78
CA LYS A 203 -8.33 2.73 9.20
C LYS A 203 -7.06 1.97 9.52
N GLN A 204 -7.08 0.65 9.37
CA GLN A 204 -5.87 -0.15 9.40
C GLN A 204 -4.96 0.17 8.21
N SER A 205 -3.66 -0.03 8.39
CA SER A 205 -2.67 -0.02 7.31
C SER A 205 -2.47 -1.44 6.76
N GLY A 206 -2.31 -1.56 5.45
CA GLY A 206 -2.01 -2.84 4.79
C GLY A 206 -3.15 -3.86 4.90
N SER A 207 -2.79 -5.12 5.22
CA SER A 207 -3.69 -6.28 5.25
C SER A 207 -4.65 -6.33 6.45
N GLY A 208 -4.49 -5.43 7.41
CA GLY A 208 -5.31 -5.41 8.62
C GLY A 208 -4.84 -6.36 9.73
N SER A 209 -5.58 -6.38 10.83
CA SER A 209 -5.40 -7.24 12.01
C SER A 209 -4.08 -7.09 12.77
N GLY A 210 -3.25 -6.09 12.46
CA GLY A 210 -1.97 -5.85 13.15
C GLY A 210 -1.12 -4.77 12.47
N ASP A 211 0.18 -4.80 12.74
CA ASP A 211 1.17 -3.82 12.29
C ASP A 211 0.80 -2.37 12.67
N ILE A 212 0.35 -1.56 11.73
CA ILE A 212 0.10 -0.14 11.92
C ILE A 212 -1.39 0.20 11.76
N VAL A 213 -1.90 1.00 12.67
CA VAL A 213 -3.20 1.67 12.55
C VAL A 213 -2.99 3.14 12.22
N LEU A 214 -3.86 3.68 11.36
CA LEU A 214 -3.84 5.07 10.93
C LEU A 214 -5.07 5.79 11.44
N ALA A 215 -4.86 6.93 12.10
CA ALA A 215 -5.90 7.88 12.47
C ALA A 215 -5.64 9.22 11.79
N PHE A 216 -6.70 9.97 11.51
CA PHE A 216 -6.64 11.19 10.71
C PHE A 216 -7.38 12.31 11.43
N ASN A 217 -6.80 13.50 11.42
CA ASN A 217 -7.44 14.70 11.93
C ASN A 217 -7.10 15.90 11.05
N LYS A 218 -7.94 16.94 11.09
CA LYS A 218 -7.58 18.24 10.52
C LYS A 218 -6.37 18.81 11.23
N SER A 219 -5.55 19.53 10.50
CA SER A 219 -4.36 20.20 11.00
C SER A 219 -4.47 21.71 10.79
N ASN A 220 -3.82 22.50 11.63
CA ASN A 220 -3.62 23.93 11.36
C ASN A 220 -2.44 24.17 10.43
N ASP A 221 -1.55 23.19 10.32
CA ASP A 221 -0.36 23.20 9.50
C ASP A 221 -0.58 22.49 8.17
N ASN A 222 0.48 22.37 7.38
CA ASN A 222 0.46 21.58 6.15
C ASN A 222 0.25 20.09 6.45
N PHE A 223 0.05 19.29 5.39
CA PHE A 223 -0.03 17.83 5.50
C PHE A 223 1.19 17.26 6.22
N GLN A 224 0.96 16.40 7.23
CA GLN A 224 2.02 15.79 8.03
C GLN A 224 1.69 14.37 8.47
N LEU A 225 2.74 13.58 8.70
CA LEU A 225 2.66 12.24 9.27
C LEU A 225 3.39 12.22 10.61
N GLN A 226 2.71 11.76 11.65
CA GLN A 226 3.28 11.51 12.97
C GLN A 226 3.29 9.99 13.21
N LEU A 227 4.48 9.44 13.41
CA LEU A 227 4.67 8.01 13.65
C LEU A 227 5.01 7.77 15.12
N ASN A 228 4.20 6.97 15.81
CA ASN A 228 4.49 6.46 17.13
C ASN A 228 4.65 4.94 17.11
N LEU A 229 5.83 4.46 17.47
CA LEU A 229 6.21 3.05 17.49
C LEU A 229 6.07 2.40 18.88
N GLU A 230 5.56 3.12 19.87
CA GLU A 230 5.13 2.51 21.12
C GLU A 230 3.90 1.64 20.87
N GLN A 231 3.83 0.49 21.56
CA GLN A 231 2.68 -0.41 21.44
C GLN A 231 1.38 0.26 21.93
N LEU A 232 0.26 -0.02 21.26
CA LEU A 232 -1.09 0.37 21.67
C LEU A 232 -1.50 -0.26 23.00
#